data_fa7b3bf91d0756e93f49482a7055eea4
#
_entry.id   fa7b3bf91d0756e93f49482a7055eea4
#
_cell.length_a   1.000
_cell.length_b   1.000
_cell.length_c   1.000
_cell.angle_alpha   90.00
_cell.angle_beta   90.00
_cell.angle_gamma   90.00
#
_symmetry.space_group_name_H-M   'P 1'
#
loop_
_entity.id
_entity.type
_entity.pdbx_description
1 polymer ?
#
loop_
_entity_poly.entity_id
_entity_poly.type
_entity_poly.pdbx_seq_one_letter_code
_entity_poly.pdbx_strand_id
1 'polypeptide(L)'
;MKKNAAQREFKKLKGQIANIEDIIKHSKAGALVEQETALRKKLKALKEMENQGFREYKEVVMKYEEALEEASKKLLEDYNRKNKTSFDFYDVIAGNYNSFLNSGFMTVLTKLHIPKIVGEEFEKNFPENPKDEYKLARAIKRKVIIHLGDTNTGKTYNAIERLKNAKKGIYLSPLRILALENYEKLNNEGVTCDLMTGEEEIINENSTHVSCTIEKVNLNEEYDIAVIDEIQMIGDSRRGMAWSRALLGLRCKEIHICGALNTKELLQKILTDCNDDYEINEYTRNTPLEVENKNFSYNDTKEGDAIVVFSKKRVLEIAQSYSEKGIKASIIYGDLPPEVRKMQYAEFLNKETKVLVTTDAIGMGVNLPIRRIIFMSVSKYDGEEVRELTSQEVKQVAGRAGRKGIYDVGYVASIGGTQDLIKEKLEMKDKLIDKAVIGPSDAILKIKNLPLNQKLALWKDRKESLDYYTKMDISEYLLILDRIKKYKLKEIDQWKLIRVPFDVSRDDLMEAFLFYVDELFVLKYK
;
A
#
# COMPACT_ATOMS: atom_id res chain seq x y z
N MET A 1 -1.65 18.16 60.25
CA MET A 1 -2.81 19.01 60.68
C MET A 1 -2.98 18.94 62.19
N LYS A 2 -3.29 20.05 62.86
CA LYS A 2 -3.64 20.03 64.27
C LYS A 2 -4.95 19.25 64.45
N LYS A 3 -5.05 18.34 65.42
CA LYS A 3 -6.16 17.39 65.63
C LYS A 3 -7.57 18.03 65.52
N ASN A 4 -7.76 19.22 66.05
CA ASN A 4 -9.03 19.98 65.98
C ASN A 4 -9.38 20.46 64.55
N ALA A 5 -8.42 20.74 63.68
CA ALA A 5 -8.66 21.16 62.31
C ALA A 5 -9.06 19.96 61.44
N ALA A 6 -8.41 18.81 61.63
CA ALA A 6 -8.74 17.57 60.95
C ALA A 6 -10.16 17.05 61.32
N GLN A 7 -10.56 17.18 62.63
CA GLN A 7 -11.88 16.80 63.09
C GLN A 7 -13.01 17.69 62.51
N ARG A 8 -12.78 18.97 62.35
CA ARG A 8 -13.72 19.89 61.69
C ARG A 8 -13.88 19.57 60.21
N GLU A 9 -12.77 19.32 59.50
CA GLU A 9 -12.82 18.97 58.08
C GLU A 9 -13.48 17.62 57.86
N PHE A 10 -13.18 16.61 58.69
CA PHE A 10 -13.86 15.30 58.65
C PHE A 10 -15.37 15.43 58.84
N LYS A 11 -15.83 16.22 59.84
CA LYS A 11 -17.26 16.45 60.09
C LYS A 11 -17.95 17.13 58.89
N LYS A 12 -17.27 18.07 58.26
CA LYS A 12 -17.74 18.75 57.03
C LYS A 12 -17.86 17.78 55.87
N LEU A 13 -16.86 16.94 55.59
CA LEU A 13 -16.86 15.96 54.53
C LEU A 13 -17.96 14.91 54.77
N LYS A 14 -18.15 14.40 56.01
CA LYS A 14 -19.22 13.49 56.39
C LYS A 14 -20.60 14.10 56.11
N GLY A 15 -20.83 15.37 56.37
CA GLY A 15 -22.10 16.05 56.12
C GLY A 15 -22.39 16.32 54.64
N GLN A 16 -21.38 16.33 53.79
CA GLN A 16 -21.52 16.62 52.36
C GLN A 16 -21.86 15.42 51.48
N ILE A 17 -21.62 14.18 51.95
CA ILE A 17 -21.68 12.99 51.08
C ILE A 17 -23.08 12.73 50.54
N ALA A 18 -24.13 12.83 51.36
CA ALA A 18 -25.51 12.58 50.90
C ALA A 18 -25.96 13.54 49.79
N ASN A 19 -25.55 14.79 49.88
CA ASN A 19 -25.83 15.79 48.84
C ASN A 19 -25.07 15.49 47.55
N ILE A 20 -23.83 14.97 47.64
CA ILE A 20 -23.00 14.61 46.51
C ILE A 20 -23.60 13.40 45.78
N GLU A 21 -24.05 12.36 46.47
CA GLU A 21 -24.70 11.19 45.90
C GLU A 21 -25.96 11.59 45.10
N ASP A 22 -26.78 12.51 45.62
CA ASP A 22 -27.97 13.00 44.92
C ASP A 22 -27.59 13.81 43.66
N ILE A 23 -26.57 14.68 43.74
CA ILE A 23 -26.07 15.41 42.59
C ILE A 23 -25.57 14.49 41.48
N ILE A 24 -24.76 13.45 41.82
CA ILE A 24 -24.25 12.47 40.83
C ILE A 24 -25.40 11.76 40.15
N LYS A 25 -26.43 11.37 40.88
CA LYS A 25 -27.57 10.63 40.37
C LYS A 25 -28.34 11.39 39.27
N HIS A 26 -28.40 12.72 39.39
CA HIS A 26 -29.17 13.60 38.48
C HIS A 26 -28.31 14.38 37.48
N SER A 27 -26.97 14.29 37.55
CA SER A 27 -26.08 15.04 36.70
C SER A 27 -25.91 14.46 35.30
N LYS A 28 -25.84 15.32 34.29
CA LYS A 28 -25.43 14.96 32.91
C LYS A 28 -23.91 14.82 32.83
N ALA A 29 -23.42 14.06 31.84
CA ALA A 29 -21.99 13.75 31.67
C ALA A 29 -21.05 14.97 31.72
N GLY A 30 -21.44 16.13 31.16
CA GLY A 30 -20.60 17.35 31.20
C GLY A 30 -20.33 17.88 32.61
N ALA A 31 -21.31 17.81 33.51
CA ALA A 31 -21.15 18.22 34.91
C ALA A 31 -20.39 17.18 35.76
N LEU A 32 -20.43 15.91 35.37
CA LEU A 32 -19.79 14.83 36.12
C LEU A 32 -18.26 14.92 36.15
N VAL A 33 -17.61 15.54 35.16
CA VAL A 33 -16.15 15.74 35.14
C VAL A 33 -15.69 16.60 36.32
N GLU A 34 -16.43 17.69 36.61
CA GLU A 34 -16.15 18.55 37.72
C GLU A 34 -16.43 17.86 39.06
N GLN A 35 -17.54 17.11 39.16
CA GLN A 35 -17.91 16.33 40.35
C GLN A 35 -16.88 15.24 40.62
N GLU A 36 -16.45 14.49 39.65
CA GLU A 36 -15.41 13.46 39.75
C GLU A 36 -14.10 14.09 40.30
N THR A 37 -13.70 15.24 39.77
CA THR A 37 -12.52 15.97 40.23
C THR A 37 -12.66 16.43 41.67
N ALA A 38 -13.82 16.93 42.08
CA ALA A 38 -14.08 17.35 43.46
C ALA A 38 -14.08 16.14 44.42
N LEU A 39 -14.66 15.02 44.04
CA LEU A 39 -14.67 13.76 44.79
C LEU A 39 -13.26 13.24 45.04
N ARG A 40 -12.43 13.20 44.02
CA ARG A 40 -11.03 12.75 44.14
C ARG A 40 -10.24 13.60 45.15
N LYS A 41 -10.40 14.92 45.08
CA LYS A 41 -9.75 15.84 46.05
C LYS A 41 -10.21 15.57 47.48
N LYS A 42 -11.52 15.38 47.70
CA LYS A 42 -12.11 15.07 49.00
C LYS A 42 -11.68 13.70 49.52
N LEU A 43 -11.65 12.69 48.66
CA LEU A 43 -11.19 11.35 49.01
C LEU A 43 -9.71 11.33 49.38
N LYS A 44 -8.86 12.09 48.67
CA LYS A 44 -7.46 12.27 49.08
C LYS A 44 -7.32 12.91 50.45
N ALA A 45 -8.05 13.98 50.69
CA ALA A 45 -8.03 14.63 52.02
C ALA A 45 -8.49 13.69 53.12
N LEU A 46 -9.49 12.81 52.84
CA LEU A 46 -9.92 11.76 53.77
C LEU A 46 -8.81 10.74 54.04
N LYS A 47 -8.13 10.25 53.00
CA LYS A 47 -7.03 9.27 53.13
C LYS A 47 -5.86 9.81 53.95
N GLU A 48 -5.57 11.12 53.91
CA GLU A 48 -4.57 11.78 54.76
C GLU A 48 -4.97 11.78 56.25
N MET A 49 -6.26 11.55 56.57
CA MET A 49 -6.78 11.52 57.92
C MET A 49 -6.91 10.08 58.49
N GLU A 50 -6.50 9.03 57.79
CA GLU A 50 -6.67 7.63 58.15
C GLU A 50 -6.21 7.31 59.59
N ASN A 51 -5.08 7.86 60.00
CA ASN A 51 -4.48 7.59 61.31
C ASN A 51 -5.04 8.43 62.45
N GLN A 52 -6.10 9.22 62.22
CA GLN A 52 -6.64 10.14 63.27
C GLN A 52 -7.67 9.45 64.17
N GLY A 53 -8.12 8.23 63.87
CA GLY A 53 -9.04 7.42 64.71
C GLY A 53 -10.46 7.99 64.80
N PHE A 54 -10.97 8.63 63.73
CA PHE A 54 -12.33 9.17 63.72
C PHE A 54 -13.37 8.08 63.71
N ARG A 55 -14.43 8.24 64.51
CA ARG A 55 -15.58 7.36 64.48
C ARG A 55 -16.25 7.40 63.08
N GLU A 56 -16.64 6.23 62.55
CA GLU A 56 -17.26 6.08 61.23
C GLU A 56 -16.32 6.47 60.02
N TYR A 57 -15.00 6.59 60.25
CA TYR A 57 -14.06 6.95 59.19
C TYR A 57 -14.17 6.02 57.96
N LYS A 58 -14.15 4.71 58.19
CA LYS A 58 -14.21 3.72 57.09
C LYS A 58 -15.50 3.84 56.31
N GLU A 59 -16.66 4.05 56.98
CA GLU A 59 -17.95 4.23 56.35
C GLU A 59 -17.97 5.49 55.44
N VAL A 60 -17.41 6.60 55.92
CA VAL A 60 -17.36 7.82 55.14
C VAL A 60 -16.45 7.67 53.93
N VAL A 61 -15.28 7.04 54.09
CA VAL A 61 -14.36 6.75 52.93
C VAL A 61 -15.06 5.88 51.91
N MET A 62 -15.69 4.80 52.33
CA MET A 62 -16.43 3.88 51.43
C MET A 62 -17.50 4.61 50.63
N LYS A 63 -18.30 5.46 51.23
CA LYS A 63 -19.33 6.26 50.53
C LYS A 63 -18.70 7.22 49.49
N TYR A 64 -17.55 7.83 49.77
CA TYR A 64 -16.83 8.66 48.80
C TYR A 64 -16.24 7.83 47.65
N GLU A 65 -15.76 6.61 47.93
CA GLU A 65 -15.29 5.68 46.89
C GLU A 65 -16.44 5.22 46.00
N GLU A 66 -17.60 4.84 46.57
CA GLU A 66 -18.81 4.47 45.84
C GLU A 66 -19.33 5.62 44.96
N ALA A 67 -19.39 6.84 45.51
CA ALA A 67 -19.78 8.03 44.76
C ALA A 67 -18.80 8.36 43.61
N LEU A 68 -17.52 8.20 43.83
CA LEU A 68 -16.50 8.39 42.81
C LEU A 68 -16.58 7.34 41.69
N GLU A 69 -16.83 6.08 42.08
CA GLU A 69 -17.05 4.99 41.14
C GLU A 69 -18.30 5.22 40.28
N GLU A 70 -19.45 5.60 40.91
CA GLU A 70 -20.68 5.91 40.18
C GLU A 70 -20.49 7.06 39.17
N ALA A 71 -19.85 8.16 39.58
CA ALA A 71 -19.54 9.27 38.69
C ALA A 71 -18.68 8.84 37.52
N SER A 72 -17.66 8.03 37.76
CA SER A 72 -16.73 7.53 36.75
C SER A 72 -17.40 6.53 35.79
N LYS A 73 -18.26 5.66 36.30
CA LYS A 73 -19.05 4.74 35.45
C LYS A 73 -19.99 5.49 34.51
N LYS A 74 -20.67 6.54 34.97
CA LYS A 74 -21.50 7.38 34.11
C LYS A 74 -20.69 8.12 33.04
N LEU A 75 -19.48 8.58 33.35
CA LEU A 75 -18.56 9.14 32.35
C LEU A 75 -18.14 8.10 31.32
N LEU A 76 -17.88 6.87 31.76
CA LEU A 76 -17.53 5.76 30.88
C LEU A 76 -18.68 5.35 29.97
N GLU A 77 -19.90 5.27 30.48
CA GLU A 77 -21.09 4.98 29.68
C GLU A 77 -21.29 6.03 28.57
N ASP A 78 -21.13 7.31 28.89
CA ASP A 78 -21.21 8.38 27.88
C ASP A 78 -20.09 8.26 26.84
N TYR A 79 -18.86 7.96 27.27
CA TYR A 79 -17.72 7.72 26.38
C TYR A 79 -17.99 6.51 25.46
N ASN A 80 -18.39 5.38 26.03
CA ASN A 80 -18.69 4.14 25.30
C ASN A 80 -19.78 4.36 24.25
N ARG A 81 -20.87 5.07 24.62
CA ARG A 81 -21.95 5.41 23.71
C ARG A 81 -21.49 6.30 22.54
N LYS A 82 -20.69 7.35 22.82
CA LYS A 82 -20.19 8.30 21.81
C LYS A 82 -19.20 7.65 20.85
N ASN A 83 -18.35 6.76 21.35
CA ASN A 83 -17.27 6.15 20.59
C ASN A 83 -17.59 4.72 20.12
N LYS A 84 -18.79 4.19 20.45
CA LYS A 84 -19.20 2.81 20.14
C LYS A 84 -18.22 1.77 20.69
N THR A 85 -17.74 1.99 21.90
CA THR A 85 -16.83 1.11 22.63
C THR A 85 -17.57 0.39 23.76
N SER A 86 -16.92 -0.58 24.41
CA SER A 86 -17.48 -1.39 25.50
C SER A 86 -16.48 -1.58 26.64
N PHE A 87 -15.74 -0.52 26.99
CA PHE A 87 -14.81 -0.58 28.13
C PHE A 87 -15.55 -0.81 29.43
N ASP A 88 -14.93 -1.59 30.32
CA ASP A 88 -15.39 -1.80 31.69
C ASP A 88 -14.61 -0.93 32.67
N PHE A 89 -15.27 -0.45 33.72
CA PHE A 89 -14.66 0.43 34.71
C PHE A 89 -13.51 -0.24 35.47
N TYR A 90 -13.72 -1.47 35.90
CA TYR A 90 -12.73 -2.19 36.70
C TYR A 90 -11.50 -2.58 35.87
N ASP A 91 -11.69 -2.91 34.60
CA ASP A 91 -10.58 -3.16 33.67
C ASP A 91 -9.71 -1.91 33.49
N VAL A 92 -10.34 -0.74 33.36
CA VAL A 92 -9.64 0.54 33.18
C VAL A 92 -8.78 0.90 34.38
N ILE A 93 -9.32 0.71 35.60
CA ILE A 93 -8.59 1.07 36.84
C ILE A 93 -7.66 -0.03 37.33
N ALA A 94 -7.74 -1.26 36.80
CA ALA A 94 -6.88 -2.37 37.21
C ALA A 94 -5.39 -2.00 37.06
N GLY A 95 -4.66 -2.02 38.17
CA GLY A 95 -3.26 -1.59 38.22
C GLY A 95 -3.01 -0.08 38.11
N ASN A 96 -4.08 0.73 37.91
CA ASN A 96 -3.99 2.19 37.69
C ASN A 96 -4.70 3.01 38.77
N TYR A 97 -5.08 2.42 39.89
CA TYR A 97 -5.88 3.10 40.91
C TYR A 97 -5.25 4.40 41.44
N ASN A 98 -3.94 4.41 41.68
CA ASN A 98 -3.23 5.63 42.11
C ASN A 98 -3.26 6.72 41.01
N SER A 99 -3.11 6.34 39.75
CA SER A 99 -3.22 7.28 38.63
C SER A 99 -4.64 7.81 38.49
N PHE A 100 -5.64 6.97 38.71
CA PHE A 100 -7.05 7.34 38.74
C PHE A 100 -7.34 8.40 39.79
N LEU A 101 -6.91 8.18 41.04
CA LEU A 101 -7.07 9.16 42.12
C LEU A 101 -6.32 10.49 41.84
N ASN A 102 -5.17 10.43 41.14
CA ASN A 102 -4.36 11.60 40.86
C ASN A 102 -4.85 12.39 39.63
N SER A 103 -5.17 11.73 38.54
CA SER A 103 -5.38 12.33 37.21
C SER A 103 -6.81 12.26 36.69
N GLY A 104 -7.67 11.45 37.32
CA GLY A 104 -9.07 11.22 36.91
C GLY A 104 -9.27 10.08 35.94
N PHE A 105 -10.50 9.58 35.93
CA PHE A 105 -10.89 8.40 35.19
C PHE A 105 -10.66 8.54 33.68
N MET A 106 -11.11 9.65 33.09
CA MET A 106 -10.97 9.87 31.65
C MET A 106 -9.51 9.97 31.19
N THR A 107 -8.64 10.47 32.06
CA THR A 107 -7.19 10.52 31.78
C THR A 107 -6.58 9.11 31.79
N VAL A 108 -6.95 8.29 32.79
CA VAL A 108 -6.49 6.89 32.85
C VAL A 108 -7.00 6.11 31.63
N LEU A 109 -8.28 6.25 31.29
CA LEU A 109 -8.86 5.60 30.13
C LEU A 109 -8.11 5.95 28.84
N THR A 110 -7.96 7.26 28.56
CA THR A 110 -7.48 7.73 27.24
C THR A 110 -5.97 7.73 27.10
N LYS A 111 -5.20 7.93 28.19
CA LYS A 111 -3.74 8.03 28.14
C LYS A 111 -2.99 6.78 28.61
N LEU A 112 -3.64 5.89 29.35
CA LEU A 112 -2.99 4.69 29.87
C LEU A 112 -3.65 3.42 29.34
N HIS A 113 -4.96 3.25 29.56
CA HIS A 113 -5.66 2.00 29.27
C HIS A 113 -5.84 1.74 27.77
N ILE A 114 -6.39 2.70 27.02
CA ILE A 114 -6.57 2.55 25.55
C ILE A 114 -5.23 2.34 24.84
N PRO A 115 -4.17 3.15 25.06
CA PRO A 115 -2.90 2.92 24.40
C PRO A 115 -2.27 1.56 24.72
N LYS A 116 -2.44 1.06 25.96
CA LYS A 116 -1.95 -0.26 26.36
C LYS A 116 -2.66 -1.37 25.58
N ILE A 117 -4.01 -1.39 25.58
CA ILE A 117 -4.80 -2.42 24.88
C ILE A 117 -4.51 -2.37 23.38
N VAL A 118 -4.47 -1.15 22.81
CA VAL A 118 -4.19 -0.98 21.39
C VAL A 118 -2.79 -1.49 21.07
N GLY A 119 -1.79 -1.21 21.90
CA GLY A 119 -0.44 -1.76 21.74
C GLY A 119 -0.43 -3.28 21.74
N GLU A 120 -1.09 -3.92 22.71
CA GLU A 120 -1.23 -5.38 22.81
C GLU A 120 -1.95 -5.98 21.58
N GLU A 121 -3.02 -5.32 21.09
CA GLU A 121 -3.71 -5.74 19.86
C GLU A 121 -2.83 -5.58 18.61
N PHE A 122 -2.02 -4.51 18.53
CA PHE A 122 -1.06 -4.33 17.45
C PHE A 122 0.01 -5.42 17.46
N GLU A 123 0.62 -5.70 18.60
CA GLU A 123 1.63 -6.76 18.71
C GLU A 123 1.08 -8.14 18.35
N LYS A 124 -0.16 -8.43 18.75
CA LYS A 124 -0.84 -9.69 18.43
C LYS A 124 -1.15 -9.84 16.94
N ASN A 125 -1.57 -8.78 16.26
CA ASN A 125 -2.06 -8.81 14.88
C ASN A 125 -0.99 -8.42 13.85
N PHE A 126 0.02 -7.65 14.24
CA PHE A 126 1.15 -7.25 13.40
C PHE A 126 2.45 -7.73 14.05
N PRO A 127 2.94 -8.89 13.65
CA PRO A 127 4.22 -9.41 14.15
C PRO A 127 5.37 -8.46 13.80
N GLU A 128 6.45 -8.53 14.53
CA GLU A 128 7.65 -7.72 14.28
C GLU A 128 8.26 -7.99 12.91
N ASN A 129 8.24 -9.26 12.50
CA ASN A 129 8.68 -9.63 11.16
C ASN A 129 7.47 -9.76 10.22
N PRO A 130 7.40 -9.00 9.11
CA PRO A 130 6.27 -9.02 8.18
C PRO A 130 5.93 -10.42 7.61
N LYS A 131 6.91 -11.33 7.46
CA LYS A 131 6.66 -12.70 6.99
C LYS A 131 5.71 -13.49 7.89
N ASP A 132 5.72 -13.19 9.20
CA ASP A 132 4.94 -13.94 10.20
C ASP A 132 3.43 -13.62 10.16
N GLU A 133 3.03 -12.60 9.41
CA GLU A 133 1.62 -12.37 9.06
C GLU A 133 1.08 -13.49 8.14
N TYR A 134 1.95 -14.15 7.38
CA TYR A 134 1.59 -15.12 6.33
C TYR A 134 1.86 -16.57 6.76
N LYS A 135 1.35 -16.98 7.90
CA LYS A 135 1.57 -18.30 8.51
C LYS A 135 1.31 -19.47 7.55
N LEU A 136 0.26 -19.38 6.72
CA LEU A 136 -0.09 -20.43 5.77
C LEU A 136 0.95 -20.56 4.64
N ALA A 137 1.49 -19.45 4.17
CA ALA A 137 2.58 -19.45 3.18
C ALA A 137 3.88 -20.00 3.81
N ARG A 138 4.15 -19.66 5.07
CA ARG A 138 5.34 -20.17 5.80
C ARG A 138 5.27 -21.66 6.12
N ALA A 139 4.07 -22.25 6.14
CA ALA A 139 3.90 -23.70 6.33
C ALA A 139 4.25 -24.52 5.07
N ILE A 140 4.37 -23.89 3.91
CA ILE A 140 4.73 -24.54 2.64
C ILE A 140 6.25 -24.45 2.45
N LYS A 141 6.91 -25.56 2.14
CA LYS A 141 8.30 -25.52 1.68
C LYS A 141 8.33 -24.99 0.26
N ARG A 142 8.81 -23.76 0.08
CA ARG A 142 8.83 -23.06 -1.20
C ARG A 142 10.19 -23.15 -1.86
N LYS A 143 10.20 -23.34 -3.18
CA LYS A 143 11.36 -23.16 -4.04
C LYS A 143 11.18 -21.87 -4.84
N VAL A 144 12.14 -20.95 -4.77
CA VAL A 144 12.09 -19.67 -5.46
C VAL A 144 13.19 -19.63 -6.53
N ILE A 145 12.79 -19.39 -7.77
CA ILE A 145 13.69 -19.28 -8.91
C ILE A 145 13.68 -17.82 -9.36
N ILE A 146 14.83 -17.17 -9.17
CA ILE A 146 14.98 -15.73 -9.41
C ILE A 146 15.63 -15.52 -10.77
N HIS A 147 14.97 -14.76 -11.64
CA HIS A 147 15.44 -14.41 -12.98
C HIS A 147 15.76 -12.91 -13.02
N LEU A 148 17.03 -12.54 -12.89
CA LEU A 148 17.48 -11.15 -12.86
C LEU A 148 18.30 -10.79 -14.09
N GLY A 149 18.16 -9.56 -14.55
CA GLY A 149 18.96 -9.04 -15.67
C GLY A 149 18.27 -7.93 -16.43
N ASP A 150 18.87 -7.53 -17.53
CA ASP A 150 18.41 -6.43 -18.37
C ASP A 150 17.05 -6.72 -19.03
N THR A 151 16.45 -5.67 -19.57
CA THR A 151 15.23 -5.77 -20.38
C THR A 151 15.47 -6.57 -21.64
N ASN A 152 14.45 -7.33 -22.10
CA ASN A 152 14.48 -8.11 -23.33
C ASN A 152 15.53 -9.23 -23.36
N THR A 153 15.73 -9.92 -22.23
CA THR A 153 16.64 -11.06 -22.08
C THR A 153 15.93 -12.42 -22.00
N GLY A 154 14.60 -12.46 -22.07
CA GLY A 154 13.81 -13.69 -22.03
C GLY A 154 13.45 -14.20 -20.63
N LYS A 155 13.72 -13.42 -19.56
CA LYS A 155 13.40 -13.78 -18.17
C LYS A 155 11.95 -14.23 -17.99
N THR A 156 11.02 -13.33 -18.30
CA THR A 156 9.58 -13.55 -18.14
C THR A 156 9.09 -14.65 -19.06
N TYR A 157 9.65 -14.77 -20.27
CA TYR A 157 9.31 -15.86 -21.20
C TYR A 157 9.60 -17.23 -20.58
N ASN A 158 10.80 -17.44 -20.03
CA ASN A 158 11.17 -18.71 -19.39
C ASN A 158 10.27 -19.03 -18.19
N ALA A 159 9.93 -18.03 -17.38
CA ALA A 159 9.04 -18.21 -16.24
C ALA A 159 7.61 -18.60 -16.68
N ILE A 160 7.08 -17.98 -17.74
CA ILE A 160 5.74 -18.28 -18.28
C ILE A 160 5.71 -19.67 -18.93
N GLU A 161 6.76 -20.08 -19.67
CA GLU A 161 6.84 -21.42 -20.22
C GLU A 161 6.82 -22.50 -19.11
N ARG A 162 7.43 -22.21 -17.96
CA ARG A 162 7.34 -23.09 -16.80
C ARG A 162 5.95 -23.08 -16.17
N LEU A 163 5.33 -21.90 -16.05
CA LEU A 163 3.97 -21.71 -15.54
C LEU A 163 2.93 -22.52 -16.30
N LYS A 164 3.00 -22.54 -17.64
CA LYS A 164 2.08 -23.30 -18.53
C LYS A 164 1.98 -24.78 -18.17
N ASN A 165 3.06 -25.36 -17.66
CA ASN A 165 3.12 -26.78 -17.31
C ASN A 165 2.63 -27.07 -15.88
N ALA A 166 2.14 -26.08 -15.14
CA ALA A 166 1.57 -26.25 -13.80
C ALA A 166 0.17 -26.90 -13.88
N LYS A 167 -0.21 -27.60 -12.81
CA LYS A 167 -1.62 -28.01 -12.65
C LYS A 167 -2.48 -26.82 -12.24
N LYS A 168 -1.95 -25.93 -11.40
CA LYS A 168 -2.57 -24.67 -11.00
C LYS A 168 -1.53 -23.58 -10.94
N GLY A 169 -1.69 -22.52 -11.74
CA GLY A 169 -0.71 -21.48 -11.90
C GLY A 169 -1.24 -20.07 -11.72
N ILE A 170 -0.36 -19.13 -11.32
CA ILE A 170 -0.71 -17.71 -11.27
C ILE A 170 0.43 -16.85 -11.82
N TYR A 171 0.07 -15.89 -12.69
CA TYR A 171 0.95 -14.84 -13.19
C TYR A 171 0.56 -13.49 -12.58
N LEU A 172 1.50 -12.84 -11.91
CA LEU A 172 1.33 -11.55 -11.26
C LEU A 172 2.04 -10.45 -12.03
N SER A 173 1.25 -9.58 -12.61
CA SER A 173 1.68 -8.53 -13.54
C SER A 173 1.76 -7.15 -12.86
N PRO A 174 2.72 -6.31 -13.23
CA PRO A 174 2.76 -4.90 -12.82
C PRO A 174 1.67 -4.06 -13.48
N LEU A 175 1.17 -4.47 -14.64
CA LEU A 175 0.25 -3.73 -15.47
C LEU A 175 -0.90 -4.61 -15.98
N ARG A 176 -2.08 -4.00 -16.07
CA ARG A 176 -3.28 -4.61 -16.61
C ARG A 176 -3.09 -5.18 -18.02
N ILE A 177 -2.42 -4.43 -18.90
CA ILE A 177 -2.19 -4.87 -20.28
C ILE A 177 -1.35 -6.17 -20.34
N LEU A 178 -0.37 -6.32 -19.45
CA LEU A 178 0.43 -7.54 -19.39
C LEU A 178 -0.36 -8.73 -18.83
N ALA A 179 -1.23 -8.48 -17.86
CA ALA A 179 -2.14 -9.50 -17.37
C ALA A 179 -3.04 -10.00 -18.52
N LEU A 180 -3.59 -9.08 -19.31
CA LEU A 180 -4.42 -9.40 -20.47
C LEU A 180 -3.64 -10.15 -21.57
N GLU A 181 -2.43 -9.70 -21.92
CA GLU A 181 -1.58 -10.39 -22.92
C GLU A 181 -1.27 -11.83 -22.51
N ASN A 182 -0.93 -12.05 -21.24
CA ASN A 182 -0.64 -13.41 -20.76
C ASN A 182 -1.91 -14.27 -20.64
N TYR A 183 -3.04 -13.69 -20.24
CA TYR A 183 -4.33 -14.33 -20.26
C TYR A 183 -4.67 -14.83 -21.69
N GLU A 184 -4.57 -13.97 -22.70
CA GLU A 184 -4.84 -14.33 -24.09
C GLU A 184 -3.84 -15.37 -24.60
N LYS A 185 -2.56 -15.19 -24.31
CA LYS A 185 -1.51 -16.13 -24.70
C LYS A 185 -1.78 -17.54 -24.15
N LEU A 186 -2.03 -17.65 -22.84
CA LEU A 186 -2.27 -18.94 -22.19
C LEU A 186 -3.50 -19.63 -22.77
N ASN A 187 -4.62 -18.92 -22.92
CA ASN A 187 -5.84 -19.50 -23.51
C ASN A 187 -5.64 -19.91 -24.97
N ASN A 188 -4.95 -19.11 -25.78
CA ASN A 188 -4.63 -19.43 -27.17
C ASN A 188 -3.70 -20.65 -27.28
N GLU A 189 -2.89 -20.91 -26.29
CA GLU A 189 -1.99 -22.07 -26.21
C GLU A 189 -2.64 -23.28 -25.49
N GLY A 190 -3.95 -23.22 -25.22
CA GLY A 190 -4.74 -24.33 -24.67
C GLY A 190 -4.67 -24.46 -23.14
N VAL A 191 -4.16 -23.46 -22.42
CA VAL A 191 -4.14 -23.41 -20.96
C VAL A 191 -5.27 -22.51 -20.48
N THR A 192 -6.36 -23.09 -19.95
CA THR A 192 -7.52 -22.32 -19.47
C THR A 192 -7.12 -21.41 -18.31
N CYS A 193 -7.24 -20.11 -18.53
CA CYS A 193 -6.76 -19.07 -17.65
C CYS A 193 -7.85 -18.04 -17.38
N ASP A 194 -7.98 -17.58 -16.14
CA ASP A 194 -8.81 -16.43 -15.76
C ASP A 194 -8.02 -15.12 -15.88
N LEU A 195 -8.74 -14.02 -16.05
CA LEU A 195 -8.20 -12.68 -15.97
C LEU A 195 -8.78 -11.96 -14.74
N MET A 196 -7.90 -11.39 -13.91
CA MET A 196 -8.32 -10.60 -12.75
C MET A 196 -7.53 -9.29 -12.67
N THR A 197 -8.17 -8.19 -13.00
CA THR A 197 -7.58 -6.84 -12.95
C THR A 197 -8.45 -5.90 -12.10
N GLY A 198 -8.02 -4.66 -11.91
CA GLY A 198 -8.80 -3.65 -11.21
C GLY A 198 -10.09 -3.25 -11.92
N GLU A 199 -10.17 -3.45 -13.23
CA GLU A 199 -11.28 -2.99 -14.07
C GLU A 199 -12.05 -4.14 -14.71
N GLU A 200 -11.45 -5.32 -14.84
CA GLU A 200 -12.02 -6.43 -15.59
C GLU A 200 -11.74 -7.76 -14.90
N GLU A 201 -12.76 -8.60 -14.82
CA GLU A 201 -12.67 -9.98 -14.33
C GLU A 201 -13.34 -10.90 -15.36
N ILE A 202 -12.56 -11.84 -15.89
CA ILE A 202 -13.04 -12.86 -16.82
C ILE A 202 -12.78 -14.22 -16.20
N ILE A 203 -13.84 -14.93 -15.89
CA ILE A 203 -13.79 -16.26 -15.29
C ILE A 203 -14.18 -17.30 -16.33
N ASN A 204 -13.32 -18.25 -16.61
CA ASN A 204 -13.54 -19.34 -17.54
C ASN A 204 -13.91 -20.62 -16.78
N GLU A 205 -14.78 -21.43 -17.35
CA GLU A 205 -15.11 -22.75 -16.78
C GLU A 205 -13.85 -23.63 -16.73
N ASN A 206 -13.65 -24.31 -15.60
CA ASN A 206 -12.51 -25.20 -15.35
C ASN A 206 -11.15 -24.53 -15.47
N SER A 207 -11.06 -23.25 -15.17
CA SER A 207 -9.80 -22.54 -15.19
C SER A 207 -8.80 -23.16 -14.20
N THR A 208 -7.59 -23.37 -14.68
CA THR A 208 -6.46 -23.86 -13.88
C THR A 208 -5.43 -22.78 -13.60
N HIS A 209 -5.48 -21.69 -14.35
CA HIS A 209 -4.51 -20.60 -14.26
C HIS A 209 -5.22 -19.26 -14.04
N VAL A 210 -4.49 -18.32 -13.45
CA VAL A 210 -4.94 -16.95 -13.26
C VAL A 210 -3.86 -16.00 -13.74
N SER A 211 -4.22 -15.06 -14.61
CA SER A 211 -3.39 -13.92 -14.96
C SER A 211 -3.99 -12.68 -14.33
N CYS A 212 -3.27 -12.02 -13.41
CA CYS A 212 -3.83 -10.88 -12.70
C CYS A 212 -2.81 -9.75 -12.48
N THR A 213 -3.33 -8.56 -12.20
CA THR A 213 -2.48 -7.51 -11.63
C THR A 213 -2.11 -7.90 -10.20
N ILE A 214 -0.89 -7.57 -9.79
CA ILE A 214 -0.32 -8.04 -8.51
C ILE A 214 -1.16 -7.63 -7.29
N GLU A 215 -1.85 -6.50 -7.36
CA GLU A 215 -2.74 -6.03 -6.30
C GLU A 215 -3.96 -6.96 -6.09
N LYS A 216 -4.35 -7.71 -7.12
CA LYS A 216 -5.50 -8.64 -7.09
C LYS A 216 -5.14 -10.06 -6.66
N VAL A 217 -3.89 -10.33 -6.28
CA VAL A 217 -3.47 -11.66 -5.85
C VAL A 217 -4.36 -12.20 -4.72
N ASN A 218 -4.88 -13.42 -4.91
CA ASN A 218 -5.62 -14.13 -3.88
C ASN A 218 -4.67 -15.02 -3.06
N LEU A 219 -4.36 -14.60 -1.84
CA LEU A 219 -3.47 -15.33 -0.94
C LEU A 219 -4.15 -16.50 -0.20
N ASN A 220 -5.46 -16.67 -0.34
CA ASN A 220 -6.19 -17.80 0.25
C ASN A 220 -6.11 -19.06 -0.62
N GLU A 221 -5.74 -18.91 -1.89
CA GLU A 221 -5.57 -20.00 -2.84
C GLU A 221 -4.16 -20.60 -2.78
N GLU A 222 -4.07 -21.90 -3.08
CA GLU A 222 -2.78 -22.58 -3.28
C GLU A 222 -2.49 -22.75 -4.75
N TYR A 223 -1.23 -22.52 -5.13
CA TYR A 223 -0.75 -22.67 -6.49
C TYR A 223 0.45 -23.63 -6.53
N ASP A 224 0.62 -24.35 -7.64
CA ASP A 224 1.83 -25.13 -7.84
C ASP A 224 2.98 -24.24 -8.30
N ILE A 225 2.70 -23.34 -9.25
CA ILE A 225 3.68 -22.40 -9.82
C ILE A 225 3.10 -20.99 -9.83
N ALA A 226 3.92 -20.02 -9.42
CA ALA A 226 3.61 -18.61 -9.49
C ALA A 226 4.72 -17.84 -10.21
N VAL A 227 4.35 -16.80 -10.95
CA VAL A 227 5.29 -15.86 -11.55
C VAL A 227 5.01 -14.46 -10.98
N ILE A 228 6.03 -13.84 -10.37
CA ILE A 228 6.01 -12.43 -9.94
C ILE A 228 6.88 -11.64 -10.91
N ASP A 229 6.28 -10.77 -11.70
CA ASP A 229 7.00 -9.99 -12.69
C ASP A 229 7.38 -8.60 -12.18
N GLU A 230 8.45 -8.01 -12.75
CA GLU A 230 8.99 -6.69 -12.45
C GLU A 230 9.22 -6.46 -10.93
N ILE A 231 9.93 -7.41 -10.27
CA ILE A 231 10.14 -7.42 -8.80
C ILE A 231 10.83 -6.15 -8.28
N GLN A 232 11.54 -5.37 -9.11
CA GLN A 232 12.12 -4.10 -8.68
C GLN A 232 11.08 -3.08 -8.22
N MET A 233 9.81 -3.27 -8.58
CA MET A 233 8.71 -2.48 -8.05
C MET A 233 8.48 -2.68 -6.54
N ILE A 234 9.10 -3.68 -5.91
CA ILE A 234 9.02 -3.90 -4.45
C ILE A 234 9.52 -2.70 -3.64
N GLY A 235 10.41 -1.87 -4.23
CA GLY A 235 10.90 -0.62 -3.63
C GLY A 235 10.05 0.62 -3.93
N ASP A 236 8.99 0.50 -4.74
CA ASP A 236 8.13 1.64 -5.08
C ASP A 236 7.31 2.10 -3.86
N SER A 237 7.37 3.40 -3.54
CA SER A 237 6.76 3.97 -2.33
C SER A 237 5.23 3.85 -2.28
N ARG A 238 4.56 3.77 -3.43
CA ARG A 238 3.09 3.69 -3.54
C ARG A 238 2.61 2.27 -3.78
N ARG A 239 3.26 1.52 -4.68
CA ARG A 239 2.80 0.20 -5.13
C ARG A 239 3.59 -0.97 -4.58
N GLY A 240 4.81 -0.76 -4.07
CA GLY A 240 5.74 -1.82 -3.67
C GLY A 240 5.17 -2.80 -2.64
N MET A 241 4.23 -2.34 -1.81
CA MET A 241 3.53 -3.21 -0.86
C MET A 241 2.85 -4.42 -1.51
N ALA A 242 2.40 -4.32 -2.76
CA ALA A 242 1.74 -5.43 -3.46
C ALA A 242 2.75 -6.54 -3.79
N TRP A 243 3.99 -6.18 -4.18
CA TRP A 243 5.09 -7.13 -4.39
C TRP A 243 5.54 -7.79 -3.10
N SER A 244 5.71 -7.01 -2.03
CA SER A 244 6.04 -7.55 -0.70
C SER A 244 4.97 -8.53 -0.22
N ARG A 245 3.69 -8.16 -0.36
CA ARG A 245 2.55 -9.00 0.00
C ARG A 245 2.52 -10.30 -0.81
N ALA A 246 2.75 -10.23 -2.12
CA ALA A 246 2.82 -11.41 -2.97
C ALA A 246 4.02 -12.30 -2.62
N LEU A 247 5.21 -11.74 -2.49
CA LEU A 247 6.43 -12.48 -2.16
C LEU A 247 6.31 -13.21 -0.81
N LEU A 248 5.81 -12.53 0.21
CA LEU A 248 5.69 -13.09 1.55
C LEU A 248 4.49 -14.03 1.69
N GLY A 249 3.38 -13.74 1.02
CA GLY A 249 2.08 -14.35 1.29
C GLY A 249 1.62 -15.42 0.31
N LEU A 250 2.23 -15.57 -0.86
CA LEU A 250 1.84 -16.60 -1.82
C LEU A 250 1.96 -18.01 -1.24
N ARG A 251 0.89 -18.75 -1.29
CA ARG A 251 0.81 -20.17 -0.96
C ARG A 251 1.15 -20.97 -2.21
N CYS A 252 2.46 -21.15 -2.47
CA CYS A 252 2.94 -21.72 -3.72
C CYS A 252 4.19 -22.56 -3.49
N LYS A 253 4.31 -23.68 -4.19
CA LYS A 253 5.47 -24.58 -4.07
C LYS A 253 6.69 -24.07 -4.84
N GLU A 254 6.46 -23.52 -6.05
CA GLU A 254 7.50 -22.99 -6.92
C GLU A 254 7.17 -21.58 -7.35
N ILE A 255 8.03 -20.61 -7.06
CA ILE A 255 7.82 -19.20 -7.36
C ILE A 255 8.93 -18.71 -8.28
N HIS A 256 8.57 -18.22 -9.45
CA HIS A 256 9.48 -17.54 -10.36
C HIS A 256 9.39 -16.04 -10.16
N ILE A 257 10.51 -15.39 -9.92
CA ILE A 257 10.62 -13.94 -9.72
C ILE A 257 11.42 -13.34 -10.87
N CYS A 258 10.83 -12.43 -11.63
CA CYS A 258 11.49 -11.77 -12.75
C CYS A 258 11.75 -10.29 -12.45
N GLY A 259 12.94 -9.79 -12.77
CA GLY A 259 13.22 -8.36 -12.61
C GLY A 259 14.66 -7.91 -12.84
N ALA A 260 15.01 -6.75 -12.31
CA ALA A 260 16.30 -6.12 -12.47
C ALA A 260 17.33 -6.59 -11.44
N LEU A 261 18.61 -6.57 -11.81
CA LEU A 261 19.74 -7.03 -10.98
C LEU A 261 19.88 -6.26 -9.67
N ASN A 262 19.44 -5.02 -9.60
CA ASN A 262 19.58 -4.15 -8.43
C ASN A 262 18.70 -4.59 -7.24
N THR A 263 17.87 -5.64 -7.39
CA THR A 263 17.06 -6.23 -6.30
C THR A 263 17.72 -7.45 -5.65
N LYS A 264 18.82 -7.95 -6.21
CA LYS A 264 19.43 -9.23 -5.84
C LYS A 264 19.67 -9.37 -4.34
N GLU A 265 20.36 -8.40 -3.74
CA GLU A 265 20.73 -8.44 -2.32
C GLU A 265 19.50 -8.39 -1.39
N LEU A 266 18.51 -7.57 -1.75
CA LEU A 266 17.26 -7.48 -0.99
C LEU A 266 16.50 -8.81 -1.01
N LEU A 267 16.36 -9.42 -2.19
CA LEU A 267 15.68 -10.71 -2.34
C LEU A 267 16.39 -11.82 -1.54
N GLN A 268 17.72 -11.86 -1.57
CA GLN A 268 18.48 -12.82 -0.78
C GLN A 268 18.22 -12.67 0.73
N LYS A 269 18.20 -11.44 1.25
CA LYS A 269 17.88 -11.19 2.67
C LYS A 269 16.46 -11.68 3.01
N ILE A 270 15.47 -11.30 2.22
CA ILE A 270 14.06 -11.68 2.47
C ILE A 270 13.86 -13.18 2.39
N LEU A 271 14.38 -13.85 1.36
CA LEU A 271 14.18 -15.29 1.16
C LEU A 271 14.92 -16.12 2.19
N THR A 272 16.13 -15.71 2.57
CA THR A 272 16.87 -16.33 3.66
C THR A 272 16.13 -16.23 4.98
N ASP A 273 15.60 -15.04 5.30
CA ASP A 273 14.78 -14.84 6.49
C ASP A 273 13.48 -15.68 6.44
N CYS A 274 12.86 -15.81 5.27
CA CYS A 274 11.70 -16.67 5.06
C CYS A 274 12.01 -18.17 5.12
N ASN A 275 13.27 -18.57 5.16
CA ASN A 275 13.73 -19.97 5.06
C ASN A 275 13.23 -20.64 3.77
N ASP A 276 13.18 -19.89 2.68
CA ASP A 276 12.84 -20.39 1.35
C ASP A 276 14.08 -20.91 0.63
N ASP A 277 13.99 -22.05 -0.05
CA ASP A 277 15.05 -22.53 -0.94
C ASP A 277 15.05 -21.66 -2.21
N TYR A 278 16.19 -21.08 -2.60
CA TYR A 278 16.23 -20.24 -3.80
C TYR A 278 17.45 -20.46 -4.67
N GLU A 279 17.28 -20.21 -5.97
CA GLU A 279 18.34 -20.15 -6.97
C GLU A 279 18.25 -18.86 -7.77
N ILE A 280 19.39 -18.33 -8.22
CA ILE A 280 19.47 -17.06 -8.97
C ILE A 280 20.04 -17.33 -10.35
N ASN A 281 19.27 -16.97 -11.38
CA ASN A 281 19.67 -16.99 -12.78
C ASN A 281 19.86 -15.55 -13.25
N GLU A 282 21.08 -15.21 -13.62
CA GLU A 282 21.40 -13.89 -14.18
C GLU A 282 21.38 -13.93 -15.71
N TYR A 283 20.69 -12.96 -16.29
CA TYR A 283 20.49 -12.86 -17.73
C TYR A 283 21.19 -11.63 -18.25
N THR A 284 22.06 -11.83 -19.22
CA THR A 284 22.70 -10.75 -19.96
C THR A 284 21.99 -10.52 -21.28
N ARG A 285 22.02 -9.28 -21.74
CA ARG A 285 21.42 -8.92 -23.02
C ARG A 285 22.21 -9.52 -24.19
N ASN A 286 21.54 -10.28 -25.05
CA ASN A 286 22.17 -10.88 -26.23
C ASN A 286 22.24 -9.91 -27.43
N THR A 287 21.29 -9.00 -27.54
CA THR A 287 21.25 -7.99 -28.62
C THR A 287 21.88 -6.70 -28.09
N PRO A 288 23.05 -6.26 -28.61
CA PRO A 288 23.70 -5.04 -28.13
C PRO A 288 22.85 -3.79 -28.39
N LEU A 289 23.04 -2.78 -27.56
CA LEU A 289 22.47 -1.45 -27.75
C LEU A 289 23.56 -0.50 -28.24
N GLU A 290 23.28 0.17 -29.34
CA GLU A 290 24.18 1.18 -29.92
C GLU A 290 23.54 2.56 -29.88
N VAL A 291 24.19 3.52 -29.24
CA VAL A 291 23.75 4.90 -29.22
C VAL A 291 24.30 5.60 -30.46
N GLU A 292 23.39 6.11 -31.29
CA GLU A 292 23.78 6.85 -32.52
C GLU A 292 24.48 8.18 -32.15
N ASN A 293 25.59 8.49 -32.81
CA ASN A 293 26.37 9.70 -32.52
C ASN A 293 25.75 10.98 -33.12
N LYS A 294 24.78 10.85 -34.02
CA LYS A 294 24.12 11.98 -34.67
C LYS A 294 22.81 12.31 -33.99
N ASN A 295 22.46 13.59 -33.93
CA ASN A 295 21.13 14.02 -33.55
C ASN A 295 20.10 13.43 -34.50
N PHE A 296 19.01 12.93 -33.93
CA PHE A 296 17.88 12.46 -34.71
C PHE A 296 17.23 13.64 -35.46
N SER A 297 16.89 13.40 -36.71
CA SER A 297 16.04 14.27 -37.52
C SER A 297 14.80 13.51 -37.97
N TYR A 298 13.66 14.17 -38.08
CA TYR A 298 12.42 13.56 -38.58
C TYR A 298 12.55 13.00 -39.99
N ASN A 299 13.52 13.52 -40.78
CA ASN A 299 13.79 13.00 -42.13
C ASN A 299 14.53 11.64 -42.10
N ASP A 300 15.14 11.30 -40.96
CA ASP A 300 15.87 10.04 -40.77
C ASP A 300 14.97 8.90 -40.22
N THR A 301 13.67 9.14 -40.19
CA THR A 301 12.70 8.17 -39.66
C THR A 301 12.67 6.89 -40.50
N LYS A 302 12.76 5.75 -39.82
CA LYS A 302 12.76 4.42 -40.42
C LYS A 302 11.65 3.56 -39.83
N GLU A 303 11.31 2.50 -40.56
CA GLU A 303 10.38 1.47 -40.04
C GLU A 303 10.95 0.84 -38.76
N GLY A 304 10.09 0.68 -37.76
CA GLY A 304 10.46 0.13 -36.45
C GLY A 304 11.03 1.18 -35.48
N ASP A 305 10.96 2.48 -35.81
CA ASP A 305 11.34 3.54 -34.87
C ASP A 305 10.24 3.77 -33.84
N ALA A 306 10.64 3.91 -32.57
CA ALA A 306 9.78 4.33 -31.47
C ALA A 306 10.27 5.66 -30.88
N ILE A 307 9.43 6.67 -30.97
CA ILE A 307 9.71 8.04 -30.52
C ILE A 307 9.14 8.22 -29.12
N VAL A 308 10.02 8.50 -28.16
CA VAL A 308 9.67 8.58 -26.75
C VAL A 308 9.62 10.02 -26.27
N VAL A 309 8.48 10.40 -25.72
CA VAL A 309 8.22 11.68 -25.08
C VAL A 309 7.58 11.44 -23.71
N PHE A 310 7.46 12.47 -22.87
CA PHE A 310 6.96 12.28 -21.49
C PHE A 310 5.65 13.05 -21.21
N SER A 311 4.85 13.29 -22.25
CA SER A 311 3.49 13.80 -22.07
C SER A 311 2.57 13.34 -23.20
N LYS A 312 1.29 13.08 -22.88
CA LYS A 312 0.22 12.77 -23.83
C LYS A 312 0.12 13.81 -24.94
N LYS A 313 0.18 15.09 -24.57
CA LYS A 313 0.09 16.19 -25.53
C LYS A 313 1.19 16.08 -26.60
N ARG A 314 2.43 15.82 -26.18
CA ARG A 314 3.56 15.67 -27.11
C ARG A 314 3.45 14.43 -27.99
N VAL A 315 2.88 13.32 -27.48
CA VAL A 315 2.60 12.14 -28.32
C VAL A 315 1.67 12.52 -29.47
N LEU A 316 0.57 13.21 -29.19
CA LEU A 316 -0.41 13.60 -30.20
C LEU A 316 0.16 14.62 -31.20
N GLU A 317 0.91 15.62 -30.73
CA GLU A 317 1.57 16.63 -31.59
C GLU A 317 2.54 15.97 -32.59
N ILE A 318 3.36 15.04 -32.12
CA ILE A 318 4.33 14.36 -33.00
C ILE A 318 3.62 13.42 -33.97
N ALA A 319 2.63 12.68 -33.52
CA ALA A 319 1.84 11.81 -34.40
C ALA A 319 1.14 12.61 -35.51
N GLN A 320 0.59 13.79 -35.18
CA GLN A 320 0.02 14.70 -36.17
C GLN A 320 1.08 15.19 -37.17
N SER A 321 2.26 15.60 -36.70
CA SER A 321 3.35 16.03 -37.58
C SER A 321 3.79 14.93 -38.58
N TYR A 322 3.74 13.66 -38.18
CA TYR A 322 3.96 12.53 -39.08
C TYR A 322 2.81 12.36 -40.08
N SER A 323 1.56 12.47 -39.63
CA SER A 323 0.39 12.39 -40.51
C SER A 323 0.40 13.47 -41.59
N GLU A 324 0.80 14.70 -41.25
CA GLU A 324 0.96 15.81 -42.22
C GLU A 324 2.01 15.52 -43.30
N LYS A 325 2.98 14.65 -42.99
CA LYS A 325 3.98 14.16 -43.92
C LYS A 325 3.60 12.87 -44.66
N GLY A 326 2.34 12.42 -44.49
CA GLY A 326 1.84 11.18 -45.07
C GLY A 326 2.39 9.89 -44.42
N ILE A 327 2.95 9.99 -43.21
CA ILE A 327 3.46 8.85 -42.45
C ILE A 327 2.47 8.48 -41.36
N LYS A 328 1.89 7.28 -41.43
CA LYS A 328 1.01 6.78 -40.38
C LYS A 328 1.84 6.33 -39.17
N ALA A 329 1.48 6.80 -37.99
CA ALA A 329 2.15 6.47 -36.73
C ALA A 329 1.15 5.83 -35.74
N SER A 330 1.56 4.78 -35.04
CA SER A 330 0.86 4.27 -33.86
C SER A 330 1.15 5.16 -32.65
N ILE A 331 0.20 5.26 -31.73
CA ILE A 331 0.34 6.08 -30.52
C ILE A 331 0.10 5.26 -29.25
N ILE A 332 0.95 5.42 -28.24
CA ILE A 332 0.81 4.72 -26.94
C ILE A 332 1.16 5.67 -25.80
N TYR A 333 0.24 5.79 -24.83
CA TYR A 333 0.46 6.54 -23.58
C TYR A 333 -0.35 5.95 -22.43
N GLY A 334 -0.08 6.35 -21.19
CA GLY A 334 -0.62 5.74 -19.97
C GLY A 334 -2.15 5.64 -19.94
N ASP A 335 -2.86 6.72 -20.25
CA ASP A 335 -4.33 6.81 -20.18
C ASP A 335 -5.05 6.27 -21.42
N LEU A 336 -4.33 5.61 -22.34
CA LEU A 336 -4.97 5.07 -23.55
C LEU A 336 -5.86 3.88 -23.17
N PRO A 337 -7.14 3.87 -23.60
CA PRO A 337 -8.03 2.73 -23.36
C PRO A 337 -7.41 1.42 -23.85
N PRO A 338 -7.60 0.30 -23.15
CA PRO A 338 -6.95 -0.97 -23.49
C PRO A 338 -7.22 -1.46 -24.90
N GLU A 339 -8.46 -1.34 -25.38
CA GLU A 339 -8.88 -1.76 -26.73
C GLU A 339 -8.16 -0.93 -27.80
N VAL A 340 -8.07 0.40 -27.58
CA VAL A 340 -7.36 1.30 -28.49
C VAL A 340 -5.87 1.00 -28.48
N ARG A 341 -5.30 0.76 -27.29
CA ARG A 341 -3.88 0.39 -27.15
C ARG A 341 -3.59 -0.92 -27.88
N LYS A 342 -4.45 -1.92 -27.74
CA LYS A 342 -4.34 -3.20 -28.44
C LYS A 342 -4.39 -3.02 -29.96
N MET A 343 -5.30 -2.18 -30.47
CA MET A 343 -5.38 -1.82 -31.88
C MET A 343 -4.08 -1.16 -32.36
N GLN A 344 -3.56 -0.18 -31.61
CA GLN A 344 -2.30 0.51 -31.94
C GLN A 344 -1.09 -0.45 -31.95
N TYR A 345 -1.06 -1.44 -31.07
CA TYR A 345 -0.05 -2.49 -31.09
C TYR A 345 -0.17 -3.37 -32.34
N ALA A 346 -1.38 -3.80 -32.68
CA ALA A 346 -1.63 -4.61 -33.86
C ALA A 346 -1.20 -3.88 -35.15
N GLU A 347 -1.58 -2.61 -35.30
CA GLU A 347 -1.17 -1.80 -36.45
C GLU A 347 0.37 -1.69 -36.59
N PHE A 348 1.10 -1.55 -35.47
CA PHE A 348 2.56 -1.51 -35.49
C PHE A 348 3.19 -2.88 -35.74
N LEU A 349 2.64 -3.95 -35.14
CA LEU A 349 3.07 -5.33 -35.37
C LEU A 349 2.90 -5.77 -36.82
N ASN A 350 1.75 -5.43 -37.42
CA ASN A 350 1.40 -5.76 -38.79
C ASN A 350 2.08 -4.84 -39.82
N LYS A 351 2.92 -3.87 -39.36
CA LYS A 351 3.60 -2.88 -40.19
C LYS A 351 2.65 -1.96 -40.97
N GLU A 352 1.41 -1.81 -40.53
CA GLU A 352 0.45 -0.84 -41.06
C GLU A 352 0.87 0.60 -40.70
N THR A 353 1.61 0.74 -39.60
CA THR A 353 2.28 1.97 -39.19
C THR A 353 3.79 1.78 -39.15
N LYS A 354 4.55 2.80 -39.63
CA LYS A 354 6.02 2.74 -39.69
C LYS A 354 6.67 3.10 -38.36
N VAL A 355 6.02 3.96 -37.60
CA VAL A 355 6.56 4.63 -36.43
C VAL A 355 5.59 4.45 -35.26
N LEU A 356 6.17 4.27 -34.07
CA LEU A 356 5.44 4.32 -32.81
C LEU A 356 5.80 5.63 -32.09
N VAL A 357 4.80 6.41 -31.67
CA VAL A 357 5.01 7.56 -30.79
C VAL A 357 4.45 7.22 -29.40
N THR A 358 5.29 7.31 -28.38
CA THR A 358 4.92 6.77 -27.07
C THR A 358 5.48 7.61 -25.91
N THR A 359 4.92 7.36 -24.71
CA THR A 359 5.54 7.80 -23.47
C THR A 359 6.46 6.68 -22.92
N ASP A 360 7.01 6.88 -21.71
CA ASP A 360 7.71 5.84 -20.94
C ASP A 360 6.84 4.58 -20.65
N ALA A 361 5.54 4.63 -20.93
CA ALA A 361 4.66 3.45 -20.92
C ALA A 361 5.20 2.28 -21.77
N ILE A 362 6.03 2.57 -22.80
CA ILE A 362 6.70 1.53 -23.58
C ILE A 362 7.72 0.73 -22.76
N GLY A 363 8.29 1.31 -21.72
CA GLY A 363 9.29 0.69 -20.86
C GLY A 363 8.76 -0.53 -20.10
N MET A 364 7.45 -0.62 -19.88
CA MET A 364 6.84 -1.73 -19.16
C MET A 364 6.04 -2.63 -20.13
N GLY A 365 6.55 -3.81 -20.37
CA GLY A 365 5.79 -4.98 -20.67
C GLY A 365 5.52 -5.34 -22.12
N VAL A 366 5.50 -4.47 -23.09
CA VAL A 366 5.05 -4.87 -24.44
C VAL A 366 6.20 -5.34 -25.32
N ASN A 367 6.00 -6.49 -25.95
CA ASN A 367 7.00 -7.10 -26.82
C ASN A 367 6.79 -6.69 -28.29
N LEU A 368 7.10 -5.43 -28.61
CA LEU A 368 7.02 -4.87 -29.96
C LEU A 368 8.34 -5.01 -30.75
N PRO A 369 8.28 -5.11 -32.10
CA PRO A 369 9.45 -5.20 -32.95
C PRO A 369 10.09 -3.81 -33.15
N ILE A 370 10.63 -3.23 -32.08
CA ILE A 370 11.26 -1.91 -32.12
C ILE A 370 12.71 -2.07 -32.56
N ARG A 371 13.08 -1.39 -33.63
CA ARG A 371 14.45 -1.32 -34.14
C ARG A 371 15.27 -0.28 -33.39
N ARG A 372 14.69 0.92 -33.21
CA ARG A 372 15.36 2.08 -32.60
C ARG A 372 14.43 2.84 -31.67
N ILE A 373 14.95 3.18 -30.48
CA ILE A 373 14.34 4.12 -29.54
C ILE A 373 14.92 5.52 -29.76
N ILE A 374 14.05 6.52 -29.88
CA ILE A 374 14.43 7.92 -30.04
C ILE A 374 13.93 8.71 -28.84
N PHE A 375 14.84 9.19 -28.00
CA PHE A 375 14.51 10.07 -26.87
C PHE A 375 14.36 11.52 -27.37
N MET A 376 13.15 12.06 -27.31
CA MET A 376 12.87 13.48 -27.63
C MET A 376 13.09 14.40 -26.43
N SER A 377 13.33 13.85 -25.27
CA SER A 377 13.74 14.53 -24.04
C SER A 377 14.45 13.54 -23.14
N VAL A 378 15.38 14.01 -22.32
CA VAL A 378 16.03 13.25 -21.24
C VAL A 378 15.53 13.67 -19.86
N SER A 379 14.47 14.47 -19.82
CA SER A 379 13.82 14.94 -18.60
C SER A 379 12.33 14.68 -18.66
N LYS A 380 11.73 14.41 -17.49
CA LYS A 380 10.29 14.22 -17.34
C LYS A 380 9.75 14.92 -16.09
N TYR A 381 8.46 15.22 -16.07
CA TYR A 381 7.73 15.62 -14.88
C TYR A 381 7.33 14.36 -14.09
N ASP A 382 7.68 14.28 -12.82
CA ASP A 382 7.44 13.08 -11.98
C ASP A 382 6.20 13.20 -11.07
N GLY A 383 5.47 14.29 -11.20
CA GLY A 383 4.30 14.63 -10.36
C GLY A 383 4.57 15.81 -9.44
N GLU A 384 5.84 16.13 -9.14
CA GLU A 384 6.27 17.23 -8.29
C GLU A 384 7.13 18.22 -9.05
N GLU A 385 8.16 17.73 -9.75
CA GLU A 385 9.11 18.57 -10.48
C GLU A 385 9.55 17.96 -11.82
N VAL A 386 10.18 18.78 -12.66
CA VAL A 386 10.84 18.31 -13.87
C VAL A 386 12.26 17.89 -13.53
N ARG A 387 12.55 16.60 -13.67
CA ARG A 387 13.88 16.04 -13.40
C ARG A 387 14.44 15.24 -14.56
N GLU A 388 15.73 15.01 -14.54
CA GLU A 388 16.36 14.09 -15.48
C GLU A 388 15.89 12.64 -15.28
N LEU A 389 15.92 11.87 -16.36
CA LEU A 389 15.69 10.44 -16.33
C LEU A 389 16.78 9.74 -15.51
N THR A 390 16.36 8.80 -14.70
CA THR A 390 17.29 7.92 -13.99
C THR A 390 17.93 6.91 -14.95
N SER A 391 19.07 6.33 -14.57
CA SER A 391 19.69 5.22 -15.30
C SER A 391 18.70 4.08 -15.56
N GLN A 392 17.93 3.69 -14.56
CA GLN A 392 16.94 2.62 -14.67
C GLN A 392 15.85 2.96 -15.70
N GLU A 393 15.32 4.19 -15.72
CA GLU A 393 14.33 4.64 -16.69
C GLU A 393 14.89 4.62 -18.12
N VAL A 394 16.11 5.11 -18.32
CA VAL A 394 16.78 5.08 -19.63
C VAL A 394 16.98 3.63 -20.09
N LYS A 395 17.51 2.75 -19.25
CA LYS A 395 17.72 1.33 -19.57
C LYS A 395 16.42 0.60 -19.87
N GLN A 396 15.37 0.87 -19.11
CA GLN A 396 14.06 0.24 -19.28
C GLN A 396 13.43 0.61 -20.62
N VAL A 397 13.52 1.88 -21.02
CA VAL A 397 13.00 2.36 -22.31
C VAL A 397 13.92 1.94 -23.45
N ALA A 398 15.21 2.24 -23.39
CA ALA A 398 16.19 1.88 -24.43
C ALA A 398 16.26 0.36 -24.65
N GLY A 399 16.11 -0.40 -23.58
CA GLY A 399 16.11 -1.86 -23.61
C GLY A 399 15.00 -2.48 -24.46
N ARG A 400 14.00 -1.72 -24.88
CA ARG A 400 12.96 -2.17 -25.81
C ARG A 400 13.43 -2.20 -27.26
N ALA A 401 14.51 -1.53 -27.62
CA ALA A 401 15.10 -1.64 -28.96
C ALA A 401 15.79 -3.00 -29.15
N GLY A 402 15.85 -3.50 -30.38
CA GLY A 402 16.61 -4.71 -30.72
C GLY A 402 15.97 -6.00 -30.23
N ARG A 403 14.73 -6.27 -30.64
CA ARG A 403 14.06 -7.53 -30.29
C ARG A 403 14.81 -8.75 -30.82
N LYS A 404 15.16 -9.69 -29.93
CA LYS A 404 15.84 -10.94 -30.27
C LYS A 404 15.09 -11.70 -31.36
N GLY A 405 15.80 -12.16 -32.38
CA GLY A 405 15.25 -12.90 -33.51
C GLY A 405 14.62 -12.04 -34.60
N ILE A 406 14.58 -10.70 -34.42
CA ILE A 406 14.13 -9.74 -35.43
C ILE A 406 15.26 -8.77 -35.81
N TYR A 407 16.02 -8.30 -34.82
CA TYR A 407 17.12 -7.37 -35.01
C TYR A 407 18.39 -7.85 -34.30
N ASP A 408 19.53 -7.73 -34.96
CA ASP A 408 20.85 -8.09 -34.39
C ASP A 408 21.38 -7.02 -33.46
N VAL A 409 20.98 -5.76 -33.67
CA VAL A 409 21.36 -4.57 -32.88
C VAL A 409 20.13 -3.74 -32.59
N GLY A 410 20.03 -3.24 -31.36
CA GLY A 410 19.06 -2.22 -30.95
C GLY A 410 19.71 -0.84 -30.99
N TYR A 411 19.09 0.12 -31.65
CA TYR A 411 19.61 1.48 -31.75
C TYR A 411 18.93 2.42 -30.77
N VAL A 412 19.71 3.38 -30.27
CA VAL A 412 19.21 4.46 -29.44
C VAL A 412 19.65 5.79 -30.03
N ALA A 413 18.71 6.70 -30.23
CA ALA A 413 18.96 8.03 -30.73
C ALA A 413 18.35 9.10 -29.82
N SER A 414 18.79 10.34 -29.97
CA SER A 414 18.22 11.47 -29.23
C SER A 414 18.30 12.74 -30.04
N ILE A 415 17.70 13.80 -29.52
CA ILE A 415 17.78 15.16 -30.04
C ILE A 415 18.59 16.05 -29.08
N GLY A 416 19.03 17.23 -29.57
CA GLY A 416 19.58 18.27 -28.71
C GLY A 416 20.97 17.97 -28.12
N GLY A 417 21.74 17.05 -28.70
CA GLY A 417 23.10 16.75 -28.24
C GLY A 417 23.16 15.95 -26.93
N THR A 418 22.12 15.17 -26.62
CA THR A 418 22.02 14.43 -25.36
C THR A 418 22.53 12.98 -25.45
N GLN A 419 23.21 12.60 -26.52
CA GLN A 419 23.69 11.24 -26.76
C GLN A 419 24.68 10.75 -25.68
N ASP A 420 25.60 11.64 -25.27
CA ASP A 420 26.59 11.30 -24.25
C ASP A 420 25.94 11.07 -22.88
N LEU A 421 24.93 11.87 -22.53
CA LEU A 421 24.13 11.64 -21.31
C LEU A 421 23.40 10.27 -21.35
N ILE A 422 22.84 9.90 -22.50
CA ILE A 422 22.19 8.59 -22.64
C ILE A 422 23.21 7.45 -22.51
N LYS A 423 24.39 7.58 -23.12
CA LYS A 423 25.50 6.61 -22.97
C LYS A 423 25.89 6.45 -21.51
N GLU A 424 26.12 7.57 -20.82
CA GLU A 424 26.43 7.59 -19.38
C GLU A 424 25.37 6.87 -18.56
N LYS A 425 24.07 7.18 -18.79
CA LYS A 425 22.95 6.54 -18.07
C LYS A 425 22.85 5.04 -18.38
N LEU A 426 23.15 4.60 -19.59
CA LEU A 426 23.16 3.17 -19.96
C LEU A 426 24.30 2.41 -19.28
N GLU A 427 25.46 3.04 -19.10
CA GLU A 427 26.63 2.43 -18.45
C GLU A 427 26.57 2.52 -16.92
N MET A 428 25.86 3.51 -16.38
CA MET A 428 25.74 3.72 -14.93
C MET A 428 25.11 2.50 -14.26
N LYS A 429 25.65 2.09 -13.10
CA LYS A 429 25.01 1.08 -12.26
C LYS A 429 23.71 1.62 -11.68
N ASP A 430 22.66 0.84 -11.75
CA ASP A 430 21.38 1.21 -11.14
C ASP A 430 21.50 1.28 -9.62
N LYS A 431 20.77 2.23 -9.03
CA LYS A 431 20.68 2.34 -7.57
C LYS A 431 20.13 1.01 -7.01
N LEU A 432 20.80 0.48 -5.99
CA LEU A 432 20.33 -0.70 -5.30
C LEU A 432 18.96 -0.43 -4.65
N ILE A 433 18.09 -1.41 -4.74
CA ILE A 433 16.85 -1.45 -3.99
C ILE A 433 17.15 -2.22 -2.71
N ASP A 434 17.33 -1.50 -1.63
CA ASP A 434 17.74 -2.01 -0.33
C ASP A 434 16.58 -2.28 0.63
N LYS A 435 15.38 -1.76 0.31
CA LYS A 435 14.19 -1.90 1.14
C LYS A 435 12.97 -2.33 0.35
N ALA A 436 12.26 -3.30 0.90
CA ALA A 436 10.93 -3.69 0.45
C ALA A 436 9.86 -2.83 1.14
N VAL A 437 8.94 -2.28 0.36
CA VAL A 437 7.84 -1.48 0.90
C VAL A 437 6.75 -2.40 1.41
N ILE A 438 6.36 -2.24 2.67
CA ILE A 438 5.22 -2.94 3.29
C ILE A 438 4.07 -1.97 3.52
N GLY A 439 2.85 -2.49 3.44
CA GLY A 439 1.62 -1.75 3.70
C GLY A 439 0.81 -2.37 4.85
N PRO A 440 -0.17 -1.66 5.38
CA PRO A 440 -1.08 -2.21 6.36
C PRO A 440 -1.93 -3.31 5.71
N SER A 441 -2.02 -4.46 6.37
CA SER A 441 -2.85 -5.59 5.94
C SER A 441 -4.27 -5.48 6.50
N ASP A 442 -5.15 -6.41 6.09
CA ASP A 442 -6.51 -6.51 6.63
C ASP A 442 -6.53 -6.77 8.15
N ALA A 443 -5.38 -7.12 8.76
CA ALA A 443 -5.22 -7.23 10.20
C ALA A 443 -5.53 -5.91 10.93
N ILE A 444 -5.43 -4.74 10.26
CA ILE A 444 -5.80 -3.44 10.80
C ILE A 444 -7.27 -3.40 11.27
N LEU A 445 -8.15 -4.15 10.62
CA LEU A 445 -9.58 -4.24 10.97
C LEU A 445 -9.84 -5.04 12.26
N LYS A 446 -8.87 -5.86 12.69
CA LYS A 446 -8.98 -6.63 13.93
C LYS A 446 -8.71 -5.80 15.18
N ILE A 447 -8.06 -4.65 15.03
CA ILE A 447 -7.81 -3.71 16.11
C ILE A 447 -9.13 -3.05 16.50
N LYS A 448 -9.51 -3.15 17.78
CA LYS A 448 -10.77 -2.61 18.28
C LYS A 448 -10.57 -1.23 18.91
N ASN A 449 -11.68 -0.56 19.18
CA ASN A 449 -11.75 0.66 20.01
C ASN A 449 -11.03 1.91 19.46
N LEU A 450 -10.65 1.90 18.20
CA LEU A 450 -10.10 3.06 17.48
C LEU A 450 -10.72 3.19 16.09
N PRO A 451 -10.92 4.41 15.59
CA PRO A 451 -11.29 4.63 14.20
C PRO A 451 -10.11 4.33 13.25
N LEU A 452 -10.42 3.97 12.01
CA LEU A 452 -9.45 3.49 11.03
C LEU A 452 -8.27 4.45 10.79
N ASN A 453 -8.52 5.75 10.75
CA ASN A 453 -7.46 6.76 10.60
C ASN A 453 -6.43 6.73 11.73
N GLN A 454 -6.88 6.53 12.99
CA GLN A 454 -5.97 6.42 14.14
C GLN A 454 -5.21 5.09 14.12
N LYS A 455 -5.86 3.99 13.74
CA LYS A 455 -5.19 2.69 13.56
C LYS A 455 -4.08 2.78 12.52
N LEU A 456 -4.35 3.42 11.39
CA LEU A 456 -3.35 3.61 10.33
C LEU A 456 -2.18 4.50 10.78
N ALA A 457 -2.46 5.58 11.52
CA ALA A 457 -1.41 6.43 12.08
C ALA A 457 -0.50 5.65 13.04
N LEU A 458 -1.09 4.90 13.98
CA LEU A 458 -0.32 4.06 14.90
C LEU A 458 0.47 2.96 14.18
N TRP A 459 -0.10 2.35 13.15
CA TRP A 459 0.62 1.41 12.30
C TRP A 459 1.84 2.08 11.64
N LYS A 460 1.68 3.29 11.12
CA LYS A 460 2.77 4.05 10.49
C LYS A 460 3.89 4.39 11.47
N ASP A 461 3.53 4.80 12.68
CA ASP A 461 4.50 5.24 13.72
C ASP A 461 5.25 4.07 14.38
N ARG A 462 4.73 2.85 14.28
CA ARG A 462 5.41 1.66 14.81
C ARG A 462 6.76 1.47 14.11
N LYS A 463 7.83 1.23 14.86
CA LYS A 463 9.17 0.96 14.31
C LYS A 463 9.22 -0.42 13.69
N GLU A 464 9.89 -0.53 12.54
CA GLU A 464 10.24 -1.81 11.95
C GLU A 464 11.49 -2.37 12.63
N SER A 465 11.49 -3.68 12.90
CA SER A 465 12.64 -4.38 13.50
C SER A 465 13.73 -4.71 12.49
N LEU A 466 13.37 -4.81 11.20
CA LEU A 466 14.27 -5.21 10.12
C LEU A 466 14.58 -4.01 9.20
N ASP A 467 15.85 -3.78 8.95
CA ASP A 467 16.36 -2.62 8.21
C ASP A 467 16.05 -2.65 6.69
N TYR A 468 15.71 -3.82 6.17
CA TYR A 468 15.37 -4.03 4.76
C TYR A 468 13.86 -3.94 4.45
N TYR A 469 13.05 -3.46 5.40
CA TYR A 469 11.67 -3.05 5.15
C TYR A 469 11.47 -1.56 5.38
N THR A 470 10.51 -1.00 4.68
CA THR A 470 10.02 0.36 4.91
C THR A 470 8.51 0.42 4.71
N LYS A 471 7.83 1.26 5.48
CA LYS A 471 6.38 1.41 5.38
C LYS A 471 6.00 2.33 4.23
N MET A 472 4.92 1.97 3.52
CA MET A 472 4.33 2.81 2.50
C MET A 472 3.88 4.16 3.07
N ASP A 473 3.79 5.16 2.21
CA ASP A 473 3.12 6.41 2.56
C ASP A 473 1.60 6.18 2.61
N ILE A 474 0.99 6.54 3.75
CA ILE A 474 -0.46 6.43 3.98
C ILE A 474 -1.20 7.76 3.85
N SER A 475 -0.53 8.82 3.41
CA SER A 475 -1.11 10.17 3.33
C SER A 475 -2.37 10.20 2.47
N GLU A 476 -2.36 9.50 1.34
CA GLU A 476 -3.53 9.36 0.45
C GLU A 476 -4.69 8.65 1.16
N TYR A 477 -4.42 7.60 1.93
CA TYR A 477 -5.44 6.88 2.71
C TYR A 477 -6.10 7.80 3.75
N LEU A 478 -5.29 8.59 4.45
CA LEU A 478 -5.78 9.53 5.46
C LEU A 478 -6.61 10.65 4.83
N LEU A 479 -6.20 11.13 3.67
CA LEU A 479 -6.94 12.15 2.91
C LEU A 479 -8.32 11.62 2.48
N ILE A 480 -8.39 10.43 1.90
CA ILE A 480 -9.66 9.81 1.51
C ILE A 480 -10.55 9.61 2.74
N LEU A 481 -10.01 9.10 3.86
CA LEU A 481 -10.79 8.93 5.11
C LEU A 481 -11.39 10.24 5.61
N ASP A 482 -10.66 11.34 5.52
CA ASP A 482 -11.18 12.65 5.89
C ASP A 482 -12.33 13.09 4.98
N ARG A 483 -12.20 12.91 3.65
CA ARG A 483 -13.23 13.23 2.67
C ARG A 483 -14.51 12.41 2.84
N ILE A 484 -14.40 11.12 3.16
CA ILE A 484 -15.57 10.23 3.34
C ILE A 484 -16.15 10.24 4.76
N LYS A 485 -15.56 10.95 5.71
CA LYS A 485 -15.99 10.99 7.13
C LYS A 485 -17.48 11.37 7.30
N LYS A 486 -17.99 12.27 6.46
CA LYS A 486 -19.39 12.73 6.47
C LYS A 486 -20.41 11.58 6.27
N TYR A 487 -20.03 10.50 5.58
CA TYR A 487 -20.92 9.36 5.27
C TYR A 487 -21.12 8.38 6.40
N LYS A 488 -20.33 8.45 7.47
CA LYS A 488 -20.41 7.53 8.64
C LYS A 488 -20.43 6.05 8.26
N LEU A 489 -19.61 5.67 7.28
CA LEU A 489 -19.53 4.32 6.73
C LEU A 489 -19.00 3.31 7.77
N LYS A 490 -19.33 2.02 7.55
CA LYS A 490 -18.71 0.91 8.30
C LYS A 490 -17.21 0.89 8.01
N GLU A 491 -16.41 0.46 8.97
CA GLU A 491 -14.96 0.43 8.86
C GLU A 491 -14.47 -0.42 7.67
N ILE A 492 -15.12 -1.55 7.42
CA ILE A 492 -14.80 -2.40 6.26
C ILE A 492 -15.01 -1.68 4.91
N ASP A 493 -16.04 -0.83 4.83
CA ASP A 493 -16.31 -0.06 3.61
C ASP A 493 -15.30 1.08 3.47
N GLN A 494 -14.93 1.76 4.58
CA GLN A 494 -13.85 2.74 4.59
C GLN A 494 -12.53 2.10 4.11
N TRP A 495 -12.20 0.89 4.62
CA TRP A 495 -11.02 0.14 4.24
C TRP A 495 -10.97 -0.25 2.76
N LYS A 496 -12.12 -0.58 2.17
CA LYS A 496 -12.22 -0.83 0.73
C LYS A 496 -12.02 0.45 -0.08
N LEU A 497 -12.66 1.55 0.33
CA LEU A 497 -12.65 2.82 -0.38
C LEU A 497 -11.26 3.47 -0.43
N ILE A 498 -10.48 3.44 0.66
CA ILE A 498 -9.13 4.02 0.65
C ILE A 498 -8.14 3.28 -0.26
N ARG A 499 -8.49 2.07 -0.69
CA ARG A 499 -7.68 1.23 -1.58
C ARG A 499 -8.08 1.33 -3.05
N VAL A 500 -9.06 2.17 -3.38
CA VAL A 500 -9.43 2.46 -4.77
C VAL A 500 -8.30 3.27 -5.40
N PRO A 501 -7.70 2.80 -6.50
CA PRO A 501 -6.56 3.47 -7.11
C PRO A 501 -7.02 4.64 -7.99
N PHE A 502 -6.76 5.86 -7.57
CA PHE A 502 -6.90 7.08 -8.38
C PHE A 502 -5.94 8.16 -7.87
N ASP A 503 -5.69 9.16 -8.66
CA ASP A 503 -4.85 10.30 -8.26
C ASP A 503 -5.65 11.25 -7.36
N VAL A 504 -5.40 11.15 -6.06
CA VAL A 504 -6.12 11.94 -5.03
C VAL A 504 -5.77 13.42 -5.05
N SER A 505 -4.69 13.82 -5.74
CA SER A 505 -4.29 15.22 -5.91
C SER A 505 -5.14 15.95 -6.96
N ARG A 506 -5.87 15.21 -7.78
CA ARG A 506 -6.75 15.75 -8.81
C ARG A 506 -8.16 15.92 -8.26
N ASP A 507 -8.60 17.17 -8.17
CA ASP A 507 -9.94 17.51 -7.64
C ASP A 507 -11.07 16.88 -8.45
N ASP A 508 -10.96 16.82 -9.79
CA ASP A 508 -11.96 16.20 -10.67
C ASP A 508 -12.13 14.71 -10.41
N LEU A 509 -11.04 13.99 -10.15
CA LEU A 509 -11.09 12.56 -9.79
C LEU A 509 -11.62 12.35 -8.36
N MET A 510 -11.28 13.23 -7.44
CA MET A 510 -11.82 13.20 -6.09
C MET A 510 -13.33 13.47 -6.08
N GLU A 511 -13.81 14.42 -6.87
CA GLU A 511 -15.25 14.69 -7.04
C GLU A 511 -15.98 13.49 -7.65
N ALA A 512 -15.42 12.88 -8.70
CA ALA A 512 -15.97 11.67 -9.31
C ALA A 512 -16.02 10.51 -8.29
N PHE A 513 -14.95 10.31 -7.52
CA PHE A 513 -14.91 9.30 -6.45
C PHE A 513 -16.01 9.53 -5.42
N LEU A 514 -16.17 10.76 -4.93
CA LEU A 514 -17.21 11.10 -3.96
C LEU A 514 -18.62 10.94 -4.54
N PHE A 515 -18.82 11.22 -5.81
CA PHE A 515 -20.07 10.95 -6.51
C PHE A 515 -20.43 9.46 -6.47
N TYR A 516 -19.49 8.57 -6.76
CA TYR A 516 -19.72 7.12 -6.65
C TYR A 516 -19.97 6.67 -5.20
N VAL A 517 -19.32 7.29 -4.21
CA VAL A 517 -19.62 7.03 -2.78
C VAL A 517 -21.04 7.45 -2.44
N ASP A 518 -21.51 8.60 -2.94
CA ASP A 518 -22.91 9.05 -2.77
C ASP A 518 -23.90 8.05 -3.38
N GLU A 519 -23.65 7.61 -4.62
CA GLU A 519 -24.51 6.62 -5.30
C GLU A 519 -24.61 5.30 -4.54
N LEU A 520 -23.46 4.75 -4.10
CA LEU A 520 -23.40 3.45 -3.45
C LEU A 520 -23.96 3.44 -2.01
N PHE A 521 -23.75 4.50 -1.25
CA PHE A 521 -24.00 4.48 0.19
C PHE A 521 -25.13 5.42 0.65
N VAL A 522 -25.45 6.48 -0.11
CA VAL A 522 -26.49 7.44 0.23
C VAL A 522 -27.74 7.19 -0.59
N LEU A 523 -27.63 7.20 -1.91
CA LEU A 523 -28.77 7.09 -2.83
C LEU A 523 -29.24 5.65 -3.00
N LYS A 524 -28.41 4.65 -2.68
CA LYS A 524 -28.73 3.22 -2.77
C LYS A 524 -29.31 2.82 -4.13
N TYR A 525 -28.81 3.38 -5.21
CA TYR A 525 -29.13 2.85 -6.52
C TYR A 525 -28.61 1.40 -6.59
N LYS A 526 -29.56 0.50 -6.81
CA LYS A 526 -29.31 -0.94 -6.98
C LYS A 526 -28.77 -1.21 -8.38
#